data_e62e63502ee03112aa445ab1949ce607
#
_entry.id   e62e63502ee03112aa445ab1949ce607
#
_cell.length_a   1.000
_cell.length_b   1.000
_cell.length_c   1.000
_cell.angle_alpha   90.00
_cell.angle_beta   90.00
_cell.angle_gamma   90.00
#
_symmetry.space_group_name_H-M   'P 1'
#
loop_
_entity.id
_entity.type
_entity.pdbx_description
1 polymer ?
#
loop_
_entity_poly.entity_id
_entity_poly.type
_entity_poly.pdbx_seq_one_letter_code
_entity_poly.pdbx_strand_id
1 'polypeptide(L)'
;GFPLQASDIKTFLSLSLKAEAEELAAKWPTLTPGVHRLTFDEGRVVLDLYFMPSSAAVKKLSGAFDAFYPDGFSPKKNPEMWEPRLLKAICSHAREGATLATWCVASAVRKAFTEAGFTIQKVPGFGHKSEMTVGRFEPKFKHRRSTTFLNSAEKPQSAIVIGAGLAGSAVACELARRGVQVQVVDAGPVGASGASALRWGVVHAQPSGDDNQLFRLTRSGLEMLREELLCYPELVRTEGLYQMARDGAELQKWQQQFAQLKPFSFPKDFLRLMSAEEAESKIGLKPRLGGLWHEGAGIVAVAEWVRARLNRSGASLLFNTRVGSLSKQGKNCQAKDAFGQIIAEADAVVVCCAAETANLLPGIELPLTRWKGRLSLLCEGALTDLKGAVTGPGYAIHSPDDWIGVGATYESADKQMSSE
;
A
#
# COMPACT_ATOMS: atom_id res chain seq x y z
N GLY A 1 -16.02 -3.56 -17.51
CA GLY A 1 -16.98 -4.03 -16.52
C GLY A 1 -16.66 -3.45 -15.15
N PHE A 2 -17.60 -3.56 -14.26
CA PHE A 2 -17.38 -3.17 -12.87
C PHE A 2 -16.48 -4.20 -12.18
N PRO A 3 -15.61 -3.82 -11.24
CA PRO A 3 -14.92 -4.77 -10.40
C PRO A 3 -15.93 -5.66 -9.67
N LEU A 4 -15.59 -6.92 -9.50
CA LEU A 4 -16.37 -7.83 -8.66
C LEU A 4 -16.42 -7.33 -7.22
N GLN A 5 -17.51 -7.59 -6.53
CA GLN A 5 -17.63 -7.37 -5.10
C GLN A 5 -17.32 -8.65 -4.32
N ALA A 6 -17.00 -8.54 -3.06
CA ALA A 6 -16.74 -9.71 -2.20
C ALA A 6 -17.90 -10.71 -2.20
N SER A 7 -19.15 -10.22 -2.29
CA SER A 7 -20.35 -11.06 -2.40
C SER A 7 -20.40 -11.89 -3.68
N ASP A 8 -19.92 -11.32 -4.79
CA ASP A 8 -19.90 -11.99 -6.09
C ASP A 8 -18.94 -13.18 -6.07
N ILE A 9 -17.77 -13.02 -5.42
CA ILE A 9 -16.75 -14.07 -5.30
C ILE A 9 -17.34 -15.31 -4.63
N LYS A 10 -18.07 -15.13 -3.53
CA LYS A 10 -18.71 -16.23 -2.81
C LYS A 10 -19.80 -16.94 -3.64
N THR A 11 -20.44 -16.22 -4.55
CA THR A 11 -21.53 -16.73 -5.37
C THR A 11 -21.03 -17.50 -6.58
N PHE A 12 -19.93 -17.05 -7.20
CA PHE A 12 -19.47 -17.58 -8.50
C PHE A 12 -18.43 -18.68 -8.39
N LEU A 13 -17.74 -18.83 -7.27
CA LEU A 13 -16.76 -19.91 -7.12
C LEU A 13 -17.44 -21.23 -6.76
N SER A 14 -16.95 -22.31 -7.39
CA SER A 14 -17.51 -23.65 -7.20
C SER A 14 -17.34 -24.14 -5.75
N LEU A 15 -18.17 -25.09 -5.34
CA LEU A 15 -18.07 -25.74 -4.01
C LEU A 15 -16.68 -26.33 -3.72
N SER A 16 -15.94 -26.73 -4.76
CA SER A 16 -14.58 -27.26 -4.63
C SER A 16 -13.53 -26.19 -4.29
N LEU A 17 -13.84 -24.89 -4.47
CA LEU A 17 -12.97 -23.77 -4.15
C LEU A 17 -13.57 -22.86 -3.06
N LYS A 18 -14.41 -23.44 -2.21
CA LYS A 18 -15.14 -22.66 -1.20
C LYS A 18 -14.20 -21.98 -0.19
N ALA A 19 -13.19 -22.69 0.28
CA ALA A 19 -12.25 -22.15 1.26
C ALA A 19 -11.44 -20.99 0.66
N GLU A 20 -10.94 -21.15 -0.57
CA GLU A 20 -10.20 -20.12 -1.30
C GLU A 20 -11.09 -18.91 -1.62
N ALA A 21 -12.37 -19.16 -1.93
CA ALA A 21 -13.35 -18.10 -2.17
C ALA A 21 -13.65 -17.30 -0.91
N GLU A 22 -13.77 -17.95 0.24
CA GLU A 22 -14.00 -17.31 1.53
C GLU A 22 -12.79 -16.46 1.93
N GLU A 23 -11.56 -17.00 1.78
CA GLU A 23 -10.33 -16.23 2.06
C GLU A 23 -10.16 -15.04 1.12
N LEU A 24 -10.38 -15.23 -0.19
CA LEU A 24 -10.30 -14.14 -1.17
C LEU A 24 -11.34 -13.06 -0.88
N ALA A 25 -12.58 -13.44 -0.56
CA ALA A 25 -13.63 -12.48 -0.25
C ALA A 25 -13.38 -11.71 1.06
N ALA A 26 -12.79 -12.37 2.06
CA ALA A 26 -12.41 -11.71 3.32
C ALA A 26 -11.30 -10.67 3.13
N LYS A 27 -10.38 -10.90 2.18
CA LYS A 27 -9.27 -9.98 1.84
C LYS A 27 -9.62 -9.02 0.70
N TRP A 28 -10.83 -9.11 0.10
CA TRP A 28 -11.19 -8.31 -1.06
C TRP A 28 -11.10 -6.82 -0.74
N PRO A 29 -10.34 -6.03 -1.52
CA PRO A 29 -10.09 -4.64 -1.19
C PRO A 29 -11.31 -3.77 -1.43
N THR A 30 -11.31 -2.59 -0.83
CA THR A 30 -12.26 -1.53 -1.20
C THR A 30 -12.07 -1.18 -2.68
N LEU A 31 -13.17 -1.03 -3.43
CA LEU A 31 -13.14 -0.84 -4.88
C LEU A 31 -12.65 0.56 -5.29
N THR A 32 -11.50 0.96 -4.79
CA THR A 32 -10.86 2.24 -5.16
C THR A 32 -9.95 2.08 -6.38
N PRO A 33 -9.83 3.12 -7.24
CA PRO A 33 -8.89 3.08 -8.36
C PRO A 33 -7.46 2.87 -7.88
N GLY A 34 -6.74 1.94 -8.46
CA GLY A 34 -5.34 1.70 -8.08
C GLY A 34 -4.88 0.27 -8.31
N VAL A 35 -3.75 -0.06 -7.69
CA VAL A 35 -3.23 -1.42 -7.62
C VAL A 35 -3.40 -1.90 -6.19
N HIS A 36 -4.05 -3.04 -6.03
CA HIS A 36 -4.30 -3.67 -4.74
C HIS A 36 -3.58 -5.00 -4.71
N ARG A 37 -2.69 -5.16 -3.74
CA ARG A 37 -1.93 -6.39 -3.54
C ARG A 37 -2.51 -7.19 -2.39
N LEU A 38 -2.89 -8.42 -2.68
CA LEU A 38 -3.32 -9.40 -1.70
C LEU A 38 -2.28 -10.51 -1.59
N THR A 39 -2.09 -11.04 -0.40
CA THR A 39 -1.14 -12.12 -0.16
C THR A 39 -1.86 -13.31 0.47
N PHE A 40 -1.52 -14.51 -0.02
CA PHE A 40 -2.09 -15.77 0.44
C PHE A 40 -0.96 -16.75 0.71
N ASP A 41 -1.28 -17.82 1.44
CA ASP A 41 -0.38 -18.92 1.66
C ASP A 41 0.99 -18.44 2.20
N GLU A 42 0.94 -17.67 3.30
CA GLU A 42 2.12 -17.07 3.96
C GLU A 42 3.00 -16.21 3.02
N GLY A 43 2.38 -15.65 1.98
CA GLY A 43 3.05 -14.82 0.98
C GLY A 43 3.67 -15.56 -0.19
N ARG A 44 3.44 -16.87 -0.33
CA ARG A 44 3.84 -17.67 -1.50
C ARG A 44 3.01 -17.32 -2.74
N VAL A 45 1.76 -16.94 -2.54
CA VAL A 45 0.85 -16.47 -3.59
C VAL A 45 0.61 -14.98 -3.42
N VAL A 46 0.87 -14.23 -4.47
CA VAL A 46 0.64 -12.77 -4.53
C VAL A 46 -0.31 -12.47 -5.68
N LEU A 47 -1.43 -11.80 -5.37
CA LEU A 47 -2.42 -11.36 -6.33
C LEU A 47 -2.42 -9.83 -6.41
N ASP A 48 -2.03 -9.29 -7.55
CA ASP A 48 -2.11 -7.85 -7.85
C ASP A 48 -3.36 -7.56 -8.69
N LEU A 49 -4.30 -6.82 -8.12
CA LEU A 49 -5.53 -6.38 -8.78
C LEU A 49 -5.35 -4.94 -9.27
N TYR A 50 -5.58 -4.72 -10.57
CA TYR A 50 -5.47 -3.39 -11.19
C TYR A 50 -6.88 -2.85 -11.48
N PHE A 51 -7.43 -2.06 -10.54
CA PHE A 51 -8.72 -1.41 -10.73
C PHE A 51 -8.56 -0.12 -11.52
N MET A 52 -8.37 -0.28 -12.83
CA MET A 52 -8.16 0.81 -13.77
C MET A 52 -8.38 0.31 -15.23
N PRO A 53 -8.48 1.22 -16.21
CA PRO A 53 -8.50 0.83 -17.61
C PRO A 53 -7.26 0.02 -17.98
N SER A 54 -7.43 -1.04 -18.77
CA SER A 54 -6.34 -1.96 -19.17
C SER A 54 -5.17 -1.25 -19.84
N SER A 55 -5.44 -0.20 -20.63
CA SER A 55 -4.42 0.66 -21.24
C SER A 55 -3.56 1.43 -20.23
N ALA A 56 -4.08 1.71 -19.03
CA ALA A 56 -3.33 2.30 -17.94
C ALA A 56 -2.63 1.21 -17.11
N ALA A 57 -3.29 0.07 -16.89
CA ALA A 57 -2.75 -1.05 -16.13
C ALA A 57 -1.46 -1.60 -16.75
N VAL A 58 -1.45 -1.82 -18.06
CA VAL A 58 -0.28 -2.37 -18.78
C VAL A 58 0.99 -1.53 -18.60
N LYS A 59 0.85 -0.22 -18.45
CA LYS A 59 2.00 0.69 -18.20
C LYS A 59 2.59 0.56 -16.79
N LYS A 60 1.86 -0.07 -15.89
CA LYS A 60 2.27 -0.31 -14.50
C LYS A 60 2.77 -1.73 -14.27
N LEU A 61 2.57 -2.62 -15.24
CA LEU A 61 3.10 -3.97 -15.15
C LEU A 61 4.63 -3.93 -15.16
N SER A 62 5.22 -4.71 -14.29
CA SER A 62 6.65 -4.95 -14.25
C SER A 62 6.91 -6.45 -14.17
N GLY A 63 8.07 -6.89 -14.66
CA GLY A 63 8.41 -8.30 -14.66
C GLY A 63 8.07 -9.02 -15.97
N ALA A 64 8.32 -10.32 -15.99
CA ALA A 64 8.05 -11.21 -17.11
C ALA A 64 7.16 -12.36 -16.63
N PHE A 65 6.17 -12.72 -17.45
CA PHE A 65 5.12 -13.67 -17.08
C PHE A 65 5.25 -14.97 -17.86
N ASP A 66 4.88 -16.06 -17.23
CA ASP A 66 4.95 -17.43 -17.79
C ASP A 66 3.62 -17.89 -18.39
N ALA A 67 2.49 -17.25 -18.01
CA ALA A 67 1.17 -17.60 -18.51
C ALA A 67 0.28 -16.37 -18.69
N PHE A 68 -0.55 -16.42 -19.72
CA PHE A 68 -1.50 -15.36 -20.07
C PHE A 68 -2.91 -15.98 -20.24
N TYR A 69 -3.86 -15.38 -19.53
CA TYR A 69 -5.29 -15.76 -19.62
C TYR A 69 -6.12 -14.52 -19.98
N PRO A 70 -6.03 -14.04 -21.25
CA PRO A 70 -6.82 -12.90 -21.69
C PRO A 70 -8.31 -13.27 -21.65
N ASP A 71 -9.00 -12.72 -20.66
CA ASP A 71 -10.42 -12.83 -20.51
C ASP A 71 -11.06 -11.44 -20.50
N GLY A 72 -12.08 -11.29 -21.28
CA GLY A 72 -12.77 -10.01 -21.47
C GLY A 72 -14.11 -10.23 -22.16
N PHE A 73 -14.96 -9.24 -22.15
CA PHE A 73 -16.19 -9.29 -22.93
C PHE A 73 -15.90 -9.50 -24.42
N SER A 74 -16.90 -9.97 -25.17
CA SER A 74 -16.71 -10.20 -26.61
C SER A 74 -16.15 -8.95 -27.30
N PRO A 75 -15.30 -9.11 -28.34
CA PRO A 75 -14.71 -7.96 -29.05
C PRO A 75 -15.75 -6.98 -29.61
N LYS A 76 -16.97 -7.44 -29.87
CA LYS A 76 -18.10 -6.58 -30.28
C LYS A 76 -18.62 -5.69 -29.16
N LYS A 77 -18.58 -6.16 -27.90
CA LYS A 77 -19.09 -5.43 -26.73
C LYS A 77 -18.02 -4.56 -26.09
N ASN A 78 -16.77 -5.00 -26.14
CA ASN A 78 -15.64 -4.27 -25.55
C ASN A 78 -14.40 -4.38 -26.47
N PRO A 79 -14.39 -3.65 -27.58
CA PRO A 79 -13.28 -3.69 -28.54
C PRO A 79 -11.95 -3.23 -27.94
N GLU A 80 -11.98 -2.30 -26.97
CA GLU A 80 -10.77 -1.72 -26.38
C GLU A 80 -9.89 -2.78 -25.68
N MET A 81 -10.50 -3.81 -25.10
CA MET A 81 -9.77 -4.92 -24.45
C MET A 81 -9.00 -5.81 -25.44
N TRP A 82 -9.35 -5.74 -26.71
CA TRP A 82 -8.82 -6.59 -27.79
C TRP A 82 -8.02 -5.80 -28.84
N GLU A 83 -7.71 -4.54 -28.55
CA GLU A 83 -6.91 -3.72 -29.44
C GLU A 83 -5.51 -4.31 -29.62
N PRO A 84 -5.01 -4.41 -30.88
CA PRO A 84 -3.68 -4.98 -31.16
C PRO A 84 -2.55 -4.31 -30.38
N ARG A 85 -2.63 -2.99 -30.17
CA ARG A 85 -1.64 -2.24 -29.39
C ARG A 85 -1.61 -2.69 -27.92
N LEU A 86 -2.77 -2.87 -27.29
CA LEU A 86 -2.89 -3.34 -25.92
C LEU A 86 -2.36 -4.77 -25.79
N LEU A 87 -2.80 -5.67 -26.69
CA LEU A 87 -2.36 -7.06 -26.69
C LEU A 87 -0.84 -7.16 -26.87
N LYS A 88 -0.27 -6.40 -27.81
CA LYS A 88 1.18 -6.33 -28.01
C LYS A 88 1.92 -5.82 -26.77
N ALA A 89 1.38 -4.81 -26.09
CA ALA A 89 1.98 -4.27 -24.87
C ALA A 89 1.93 -5.30 -23.72
N ILE A 90 0.83 -6.03 -23.54
CA ILE A 90 0.73 -7.13 -22.56
C ILE A 90 1.71 -8.25 -22.92
N CYS A 91 1.73 -8.69 -24.16
CA CYS A 91 2.59 -9.78 -24.62
C CYS A 91 4.09 -9.42 -24.59
N SER A 92 4.45 -8.13 -24.55
CA SER A 92 5.86 -7.73 -24.39
C SER A 92 6.45 -8.15 -23.02
N HIS A 93 5.59 -8.51 -22.07
CA HIS A 93 5.97 -9.08 -20.78
C HIS A 93 6.09 -10.62 -20.80
N ALA A 94 5.91 -11.29 -21.94
CA ALA A 94 6.01 -12.74 -22.01
C ALA A 94 7.46 -13.23 -21.89
N ARG A 95 7.69 -14.25 -21.07
CA ARG A 95 8.92 -15.04 -21.14
C ARG A 95 8.93 -15.94 -22.38
N GLU A 96 10.11 -16.29 -22.85
CA GLU A 96 10.23 -17.30 -23.88
C GLU A 96 9.59 -18.60 -23.42
N GLY A 97 8.74 -19.18 -24.23
CA GLY A 97 7.95 -20.36 -23.90
C GLY A 97 6.69 -20.10 -23.08
N ALA A 98 6.37 -18.85 -22.71
CA ALA A 98 5.14 -18.52 -22.00
C ALA A 98 3.90 -19.01 -22.73
N THR A 99 2.90 -19.43 -21.98
CA THR A 99 1.65 -19.97 -22.49
C THR A 99 0.55 -18.93 -22.57
N LEU A 100 -0.39 -19.10 -23.49
CA LEU A 100 -1.59 -18.26 -23.63
C LEU A 100 -2.81 -19.17 -23.78
N ALA A 101 -3.89 -18.83 -23.09
CA ALA A 101 -5.20 -19.46 -23.29
C ALA A 101 -6.32 -18.43 -23.17
N THR A 102 -7.25 -18.42 -24.14
CA THR A 102 -8.43 -17.55 -24.14
C THR A 102 -9.61 -18.24 -24.82
N TRP A 103 -10.80 -17.97 -24.32
CA TRP A 103 -12.03 -18.41 -24.97
C TRP A 103 -12.31 -17.68 -26.30
N CYS A 104 -11.63 -16.55 -26.56
CA CYS A 104 -11.86 -15.76 -27.76
C CYS A 104 -11.20 -16.38 -28.99
N VAL A 105 -12.00 -16.79 -29.96
CA VAL A 105 -11.54 -17.39 -31.23
C VAL A 105 -11.63 -16.45 -32.42
N ALA A 106 -11.91 -15.16 -32.20
CA ALA A 106 -12.01 -14.16 -33.26
C ALA A 106 -10.70 -14.07 -34.07
N SER A 107 -10.79 -14.07 -35.39
CA SER A 107 -9.61 -14.05 -36.28
C SER A 107 -8.70 -12.85 -36.07
N ALA A 108 -9.28 -11.67 -35.83
CA ALA A 108 -8.52 -10.44 -35.55
C ALA A 108 -7.71 -10.56 -34.23
N VAL A 109 -8.27 -11.15 -33.19
CA VAL A 109 -7.61 -11.36 -31.90
C VAL A 109 -6.47 -12.38 -32.05
N ARG A 110 -6.72 -13.50 -32.73
CA ARG A 110 -5.67 -14.50 -33.00
C ARG A 110 -4.51 -13.90 -33.81
N LYS A 111 -4.83 -13.13 -34.84
CA LYS A 111 -3.83 -12.40 -35.65
C LYS A 111 -2.98 -11.46 -34.78
N ALA A 112 -3.62 -10.69 -33.86
CA ALA A 112 -2.91 -9.78 -32.97
C ALA A 112 -1.94 -10.52 -32.02
N PHE A 113 -2.32 -11.68 -31.48
CA PHE A 113 -1.41 -12.51 -30.69
C PHE A 113 -0.27 -13.10 -31.51
N THR A 114 -0.53 -13.51 -32.76
CA THR A 114 0.52 -14.00 -33.67
C THR A 114 1.53 -12.87 -33.97
N GLU A 115 1.05 -11.66 -34.22
CA GLU A 115 1.90 -10.49 -34.50
C GLU A 115 2.67 -10.07 -33.21
N ALA A 116 2.13 -10.38 -32.03
CA ALA A 116 2.80 -10.14 -30.75
C ALA A 116 3.87 -11.21 -30.40
N GLY A 117 4.01 -12.26 -31.21
CA GLY A 117 5.05 -13.28 -31.06
C GLY A 117 4.59 -14.63 -30.50
N PHE A 118 3.28 -14.89 -30.43
CA PHE A 118 2.76 -16.19 -30.04
C PHE A 118 2.49 -17.09 -31.28
N THR A 119 2.88 -18.34 -31.16
CA THR A 119 2.39 -19.40 -32.08
C THR A 119 1.01 -19.84 -31.59
N ILE A 120 -0.03 -19.60 -32.39
CA ILE A 120 -1.43 -19.71 -31.99
C ILE A 120 -2.12 -20.92 -32.64
N GLN A 121 -2.91 -21.64 -31.88
CA GLN A 121 -3.74 -22.75 -32.32
C GLN A 121 -5.18 -22.62 -31.80
N LYS A 122 -6.15 -23.12 -32.57
CA LYS A 122 -7.51 -23.38 -32.10
C LYS A 122 -7.56 -24.82 -31.63
N VAL A 123 -8.13 -25.03 -30.47
CA VAL A 123 -8.32 -26.34 -29.86
C VAL A 123 -9.76 -26.47 -29.36
N PRO A 124 -10.24 -27.70 -29.08
CA PRO A 124 -11.53 -27.91 -28.43
C PRO A 124 -11.62 -27.05 -27.17
N GLY A 125 -12.78 -26.45 -26.96
CA GLY A 125 -13.01 -25.58 -25.81
C GLY A 125 -13.27 -26.37 -24.53
N PHE A 126 -13.36 -25.64 -23.42
CA PHE A 126 -13.70 -26.22 -22.12
C PHE A 126 -15.13 -25.83 -21.71
N GLY A 127 -15.85 -26.76 -21.04
CA GLY A 127 -17.22 -26.56 -20.62
C GLY A 127 -18.19 -26.36 -21.77
N HIS A 128 -18.88 -25.24 -21.82
CA HIS A 128 -19.88 -24.93 -22.84
C HIS A 128 -19.30 -24.28 -24.11
N LYS A 129 -17.99 -24.14 -24.23
CA LYS A 129 -17.32 -23.54 -25.40
C LYS A 129 -16.88 -24.65 -26.36
N SER A 130 -17.28 -24.54 -27.64
CA SER A 130 -16.87 -25.45 -28.69
C SER A 130 -15.38 -25.37 -29.04
N GLU A 131 -14.82 -24.14 -28.98
CA GLU A 131 -13.43 -23.87 -29.34
C GLU A 131 -12.82 -22.83 -28.42
N MET A 132 -11.52 -22.89 -28.24
CA MET A 132 -10.70 -21.90 -27.58
C MET A 132 -9.39 -21.65 -28.32
N THR A 133 -8.73 -20.56 -28.02
CA THR A 133 -7.41 -20.21 -28.60
C THR A 133 -6.36 -20.48 -27.53
N VAL A 134 -5.32 -21.24 -27.92
CA VAL A 134 -4.12 -21.43 -27.09
C VAL A 134 -2.89 -20.98 -27.87
N GLY A 135 -1.81 -20.69 -27.16
CA GLY A 135 -0.57 -20.26 -27.80
C GLY A 135 0.64 -20.44 -26.95
N ARG A 136 1.80 -20.38 -27.59
CA ARG A 136 3.11 -20.37 -26.96
C ARG A 136 3.94 -19.21 -27.48
N PHE A 137 4.63 -18.49 -26.59
CA PHE A 137 5.45 -17.34 -26.97
C PHE A 137 6.78 -17.81 -27.56
N GLU A 138 6.90 -17.70 -28.89
CA GLU A 138 8.06 -18.11 -29.68
C GLU A 138 8.40 -16.97 -30.67
N PRO A 139 8.90 -15.83 -30.19
CA PRO A 139 9.09 -14.67 -31.06
C PRO A 139 10.20 -14.92 -32.07
N LYS A 140 9.92 -14.70 -33.35
CA LYS A 140 10.89 -14.83 -34.45
C LYS A 140 12.08 -13.88 -34.33
N PHE A 141 11.89 -12.74 -33.64
CA PHE A 141 12.92 -11.75 -33.41
C PHE A 141 13.00 -11.46 -31.92
N LYS A 142 14.18 -11.57 -31.34
CA LYS A 142 14.42 -11.09 -29.97
C LYS A 142 14.30 -9.58 -29.98
N HIS A 143 13.14 -9.05 -29.60
CA HIS A 143 13.03 -7.64 -29.30
C HIS A 143 14.12 -7.30 -28.27
N ARG A 144 14.91 -6.26 -28.53
CA ARG A 144 15.74 -5.63 -27.50
C ARG A 144 14.75 -5.22 -26.39
N ARG A 145 14.59 -6.08 -25.41
CA ARG A 145 13.78 -5.73 -24.24
C ARG A 145 14.40 -4.47 -23.68
N SER A 146 13.61 -3.43 -23.56
CA SER A 146 13.99 -2.31 -22.72
C SER A 146 14.38 -2.93 -21.38
N THR A 147 15.63 -2.77 -20.99
CA THR A 147 16.24 -3.32 -19.77
C THR A 147 15.71 -2.66 -18.50
N THR A 148 14.50 -2.11 -18.57
CA THR A 148 13.73 -1.62 -17.42
C THR A 148 13.16 -2.77 -16.57
N PHE A 149 13.28 -4.02 -17.01
CA PHE A 149 13.27 -5.10 -16.03
C PHE A 149 14.56 -4.94 -15.23
N LEU A 150 14.44 -4.38 -14.06
CA LEU A 150 15.48 -4.50 -13.05
C LEU A 150 15.97 -5.93 -13.15
N ASN A 151 17.22 -6.11 -13.62
CA ASN A 151 17.89 -7.39 -13.52
C ASN A 151 17.53 -7.87 -12.13
N SER A 152 16.95 -9.05 -12.01
CA SER A 152 16.60 -9.60 -10.71
C SER A 152 17.90 -9.59 -9.91
N ALA A 153 18.08 -8.53 -9.13
CA ALA A 153 19.16 -8.52 -8.16
C ALA A 153 18.99 -9.80 -7.37
N GLU A 154 20.05 -10.58 -7.24
CA GLU A 154 20.00 -11.77 -6.42
C GLU A 154 19.36 -11.37 -5.09
N LYS A 155 18.35 -12.12 -4.66
CA LYS A 155 17.68 -11.87 -3.39
C LYS A 155 18.76 -11.87 -2.29
N PRO A 156 18.87 -10.81 -1.48
CA PRO A 156 19.83 -10.82 -0.38
C PRO A 156 19.50 -11.94 0.60
N GLN A 157 20.50 -12.61 1.12
CA GLN A 157 20.34 -13.62 2.17
C GLN A 157 20.20 -12.94 3.54
N SER A 158 20.84 -11.77 3.69
CA SER A 158 20.87 -10.99 4.93
C SER A 158 20.65 -9.50 4.68
N ALA A 159 20.06 -8.81 5.65
CA ALA A 159 19.84 -7.36 5.58
C ALA A 159 19.97 -6.69 6.96
N ILE A 160 20.55 -5.50 6.96
CA ILE A 160 20.52 -4.57 8.10
C ILE A 160 19.40 -3.56 7.86
N VAL A 161 18.54 -3.38 8.85
CA VAL A 161 17.51 -2.31 8.87
C VAL A 161 17.92 -1.29 9.93
N ILE A 162 18.16 -0.05 9.53
CA ILE A 162 18.55 1.02 10.45
C ILE A 162 17.32 1.86 10.79
N GLY A 163 16.93 1.80 12.05
CA GLY A 163 15.73 2.41 12.60
C GLY A 163 14.62 1.41 12.89
N ALA A 164 14.16 1.38 14.15
CA ALA A 164 13.13 0.49 14.67
C ALA A 164 11.76 1.21 14.84
N GLY A 165 11.46 2.16 13.95
CA GLY A 165 10.16 2.85 13.89
C GLY A 165 9.15 2.15 12.97
N LEU A 166 8.07 2.85 12.59
CA LEU A 166 7.03 2.35 11.70
C LEU A 166 7.59 1.78 10.39
N ALA A 167 8.50 2.50 9.73
CA ALA A 167 9.08 2.07 8.47
C ALA A 167 9.98 0.85 8.65
N GLY A 168 10.91 0.90 9.64
CA GLY A 168 11.86 -0.19 9.87
C GLY A 168 11.20 -1.48 10.32
N SER A 169 10.19 -1.42 11.18
CA SER A 169 9.44 -2.61 11.60
C SER A 169 8.69 -3.26 10.43
N ALA A 170 8.09 -2.45 9.54
CA ALA A 170 7.43 -2.96 8.35
C ALA A 170 8.42 -3.63 7.39
N VAL A 171 9.57 -2.99 7.12
CA VAL A 171 10.65 -3.54 6.29
C VAL A 171 11.19 -4.84 6.88
N ALA A 172 11.43 -4.88 8.19
CA ALA A 172 11.92 -6.08 8.87
C ALA A 172 10.96 -7.26 8.70
N CYS A 173 9.65 -7.05 8.93
CA CYS A 173 8.63 -8.06 8.71
C CYS A 173 8.62 -8.56 7.26
N GLU A 174 8.63 -7.64 6.29
CA GLU A 174 8.54 -8.00 4.88
C GLU A 174 9.79 -8.74 4.35
N LEU A 175 10.96 -8.37 4.82
CA LEU A 175 12.19 -9.08 4.47
C LEU A 175 12.23 -10.47 5.12
N ALA A 176 11.88 -10.57 6.40
CA ALA A 176 11.84 -11.84 7.12
C ALA A 176 10.81 -12.81 6.49
N ARG A 177 9.60 -12.31 6.13
CA ARG A 177 8.59 -13.09 5.43
C ARG A 177 9.10 -13.65 4.09
N ARG A 178 10.03 -12.96 3.46
CA ARG A 178 10.70 -13.43 2.23
C ARG A 178 11.91 -14.33 2.52
N GLY A 179 12.16 -14.71 3.78
CA GLY A 179 13.24 -15.57 4.19
C GLY A 179 14.62 -14.89 4.16
N VAL A 180 14.68 -13.56 4.31
CA VAL A 180 15.92 -12.81 4.50
C VAL A 180 16.24 -12.78 6.00
N GLN A 181 17.48 -13.04 6.38
CA GLN A 181 17.95 -12.85 7.75
C GLN A 181 18.06 -11.36 8.04
N VAL A 182 17.33 -10.87 9.04
CA VAL A 182 17.24 -9.42 9.31
C VAL A 182 17.87 -9.10 10.66
N GLN A 183 18.71 -8.06 10.68
CA GLN A 183 19.16 -7.39 11.89
C GLN A 183 18.65 -5.95 11.89
N VAL A 184 17.91 -5.56 12.92
CA VAL A 184 17.44 -4.19 13.12
C VAL A 184 18.36 -3.49 14.12
N VAL A 185 18.86 -2.30 13.74
CA VAL A 185 19.74 -1.49 14.59
C VAL A 185 19.04 -0.15 14.87
N ASP A 186 18.91 0.22 16.14
CA ASP A 186 18.31 1.49 16.55
C ASP A 186 19.09 2.18 17.67
N ALA A 187 19.19 3.50 17.59
CA ALA A 187 19.84 4.31 18.60
C ALA A 187 19.05 4.42 19.92
N GLY A 188 17.76 4.17 19.87
CA GLY A 188 16.88 4.21 21.03
C GLY A 188 16.94 2.92 21.87
N PRO A 189 16.40 2.95 23.07
CA PRO A 189 16.45 1.82 24.01
C PRO A 189 15.45 0.69 23.67
N VAL A 190 14.43 0.99 22.86
CA VAL A 190 13.38 0.04 22.46
C VAL A 190 12.85 0.40 21.08
N GLY A 191 12.10 -0.50 20.45
CA GLY A 191 11.35 -0.18 19.24
C GLY A 191 10.35 0.96 19.49
N ALA A 192 10.16 1.82 18.48
CA ALA A 192 9.34 3.02 18.56
C ALA A 192 9.81 4.06 19.58
N SER A 193 11.10 4.33 19.66
CA SER A 193 11.67 5.35 20.58
C SER A 193 11.62 6.78 20.02
N GLY A 194 11.45 6.95 18.69
CA GLY A 194 11.45 8.27 18.02
C GLY A 194 10.02 8.77 17.71
N ALA A 195 9.82 9.32 16.52
CA ALA A 195 8.52 9.84 16.07
C ALA A 195 7.38 8.78 16.10
N SER A 196 7.73 7.49 16.12
CA SER A 196 6.79 6.38 16.26
C SER A 196 6.42 6.05 17.71
N ALA A 197 6.87 6.82 18.70
CA ALA A 197 6.57 6.60 20.13
C ALA A 197 5.14 7.02 20.53
N LEU A 198 4.30 7.38 19.56
CA LEU A 198 2.91 7.74 19.81
C LEU A 198 2.14 6.55 20.41
N ARG A 199 1.40 6.82 21.49
CA ARG A 199 0.51 5.83 22.09
C ARG A 199 -0.60 5.46 21.11
N TRP A 200 -1.30 6.48 20.59
CA TRP A 200 -2.31 6.34 19.54
C TRP A 200 -2.07 7.35 18.42
N GLY A 201 -2.31 6.96 17.20
CA GLY A 201 -2.20 7.82 16.03
C GLY A 201 -3.37 7.62 15.07
N VAL A 202 -3.71 8.64 14.30
CA VAL A 202 -4.76 8.58 13.28
C VAL A 202 -4.25 7.89 12.02
N VAL A 203 -5.11 7.10 11.40
CA VAL A 203 -4.86 6.39 10.15
C VAL A 203 -5.96 6.71 9.16
N HIS A 204 -5.62 7.41 8.09
CA HIS A 204 -6.54 7.70 6.99
C HIS A 204 -5.79 8.02 5.69
N ALA A 205 -6.47 7.89 4.55
CA ALA A 205 -5.96 8.42 3.30
C ALA A 205 -6.04 9.94 3.28
N GLN A 206 -5.18 10.61 2.51
CA GLN A 206 -5.20 12.07 2.34
C GLN A 206 -5.85 12.43 0.99
N PRO A 207 -7.17 12.69 0.96
CA PRO A 207 -7.90 12.85 -0.29
C PRO A 207 -7.49 14.13 -1.03
N SER A 208 -7.43 14.03 -2.35
CA SER A 208 -7.26 15.15 -3.25
C SER A 208 -8.19 15.01 -4.46
N GLY A 209 -8.70 16.11 -4.96
CA GLY A 209 -9.64 16.10 -6.09
C GLY A 209 -9.02 15.70 -7.43
N ASP A 210 -7.71 15.80 -7.56
CA ASP A 210 -6.92 15.46 -8.74
C ASP A 210 -6.28 14.05 -8.67
N ASP A 211 -6.61 13.28 -7.64
CA ASP A 211 -6.02 11.96 -7.38
C ASP A 211 -4.47 11.99 -7.45
N ASN A 212 -3.87 12.98 -6.76
CA ASN A 212 -2.42 13.18 -6.77
C ASN A 212 -1.63 12.01 -6.18
N GLN A 213 -0.30 12.08 -6.28
CA GLN A 213 0.56 11.00 -5.82
C GLN A 213 0.44 10.70 -4.32
N LEU A 214 0.27 11.73 -3.50
CA LEU A 214 0.11 11.57 -2.05
C LEU A 214 -1.18 10.83 -1.71
N PHE A 215 -2.30 11.18 -2.37
CA PHE A 215 -3.55 10.47 -2.16
C PHE A 215 -3.47 9.01 -2.61
N ARG A 216 -2.86 8.74 -3.76
CA ARG A 216 -2.65 7.36 -4.25
C ARG A 216 -1.79 6.54 -3.28
N LEU A 217 -0.72 7.14 -2.78
CA LEU A 217 0.19 6.49 -1.82
C LEU A 217 -0.52 6.19 -0.49
N THR A 218 -1.18 7.18 0.10
CA THR A 218 -1.85 7.03 1.40
C THR A 218 -3.07 6.11 1.32
N ARG A 219 -3.80 6.11 0.20
CA ARG A 219 -4.88 5.17 -0.07
C ARG A 219 -4.37 3.73 -0.19
N SER A 220 -3.33 3.49 -0.99
CA SER A 220 -2.72 2.16 -1.09
C SER A 220 -2.14 1.71 0.25
N GLY A 221 -1.53 2.63 1.00
CA GLY A 221 -1.02 2.33 2.34
C GLY A 221 -2.13 1.95 3.31
N LEU A 222 -3.28 2.63 3.28
CA LEU A 222 -4.44 2.30 4.12
C LEU A 222 -4.99 0.90 3.81
N GLU A 223 -5.11 0.54 2.54
CA GLU A 223 -5.58 -0.80 2.14
C GLU A 223 -4.62 -1.91 2.58
N MET A 224 -3.30 -1.72 2.39
CA MET A 224 -2.30 -2.66 2.88
C MET A 224 -2.32 -2.78 4.41
N LEU A 225 -2.52 -1.66 5.09
CA LEU A 225 -2.60 -1.61 6.54
C LEU A 225 -3.82 -2.37 7.07
N ARG A 226 -4.97 -2.25 6.41
CA ARG A 226 -6.19 -2.96 6.80
C ARG A 226 -5.99 -4.47 6.83
N GLU A 227 -5.34 -5.05 5.81
CA GLU A 227 -5.00 -6.47 5.79
C GLU A 227 -4.10 -6.85 6.97
N GLU A 228 -3.09 -6.04 7.26
CA GLU A 228 -2.17 -6.31 8.35
C GLU A 228 -2.82 -6.16 9.72
N LEU A 229 -3.67 -5.15 9.91
CA LEU A 229 -4.33 -4.89 11.20
C LEU A 229 -5.34 -5.98 11.59
N LEU A 230 -5.80 -6.80 10.65
CA LEU A 230 -6.56 -8.02 10.98
C LEU A 230 -5.77 -8.99 11.86
N CYS A 231 -4.43 -8.89 11.85
CA CYS A 231 -3.56 -9.68 12.71
C CYS A 231 -3.43 -9.10 14.14
N TYR A 232 -3.88 -7.86 14.37
CA TYR A 232 -3.73 -7.12 15.63
C TYR A 232 -5.01 -6.34 15.97
N PRO A 233 -6.15 -7.01 16.10
CA PRO A 233 -7.44 -6.34 16.27
C PRO A 233 -7.52 -5.51 17.57
N GLU A 234 -6.73 -5.86 18.59
CA GLU A 234 -6.65 -5.13 19.84
C GLU A 234 -5.92 -3.79 19.73
N LEU A 235 -5.06 -3.62 18.71
CA LEU A 235 -4.23 -2.43 18.50
C LEU A 235 -4.88 -1.39 17.58
N VAL A 236 -6.10 -1.65 17.09
CA VAL A 236 -6.72 -0.81 16.08
C VAL A 236 -8.20 -0.59 16.33
N ARG A 237 -8.68 0.58 15.94
CA ARG A 237 -10.12 0.90 15.81
C ARG A 237 -10.35 1.57 14.47
N THR A 238 -11.06 0.89 13.59
CA THR A 238 -11.38 1.35 12.23
C THR A 238 -12.88 1.64 12.06
N GLU A 239 -13.50 2.22 13.07
CA GLU A 239 -14.92 2.55 13.10
C GLU A 239 -15.27 3.79 12.25
N GLY A 240 -14.26 4.36 11.60
CA GLY A 240 -14.32 5.54 10.80
C GLY A 240 -13.55 6.71 11.41
N LEU A 241 -13.31 7.73 10.58
CA LEU A 241 -12.66 8.97 10.98
C LEU A 241 -13.35 10.15 10.32
N TYR A 242 -13.65 11.17 11.10
CA TYR A 242 -14.19 12.42 10.58
C TYR A 242 -13.07 13.43 10.31
N GLN A 243 -12.97 13.89 9.08
CA GLN A 243 -12.09 14.99 8.69
C GLN A 243 -12.91 16.26 8.51
N MET A 244 -12.86 17.17 9.48
CA MET A 244 -13.53 18.46 9.42
C MET A 244 -12.85 19.38 8.41
N ALA A 245 -13.63 20.09 7.61
CA ALA A 245 -13.08 21.14 6.76
C ALA A 245 -12.46 22.27 7.59
N ARG A 246 -11.34 22.82 7.15
CA ARG A 246 -10.64 23.93 7.82
C ARG A 246 -11.48 25.20 7.82
N ASP A 247 -12.15 25.43 6.70
CA ASP A 247 -13.01 26.60 6.46
C ASP A 247 -14.11 26.29 5.44
N GLY A 248 -15.00 27.25 5.22
CA GLY A 248 -16.09 27.12 4.26
C GLY A 248 -15.65 26.95 2.80
N ALA A 249 -14.49 27.53 2.44
CA ALA A 249 -13.95 27.43 1.08
C ALA A 249 -13.47 26.00 0.79
N GLU A 250 -12.82 25.35 1.75
CA GLU A 250 -12.42 23.95 1.62
C GLU A 250 -13.63 23.02 1.54
N LEU A 251 -14.64 23.25 2.38
CA LEU A 251 -15.89 22.49 2.32
C LEU A 251 -16.57 22.62 0.95
N GLN A 252 -16.67 23.85 0.43
CA GLN A 252 -17.24 24.10 -0.89
C GLN A 252 -16.45 23.40 -2.00
N LYS A 253 -15.12 23.46 -1.92
CA LYS A 253 -14.22 22.74 -2.85
C LYS A 253 -14.51 21.25 -2.84
N TRP A 254 -14.62 20.62 -1.66
CA TRP A 254 -14.93 19.20 -1.55
C TRP A 254 -16.31 18.88 -2.12
N GLN A 255 -17.32 19.70 -1.83
CA GLN A 255 -18.67 19.52 -2.39
C GLN A 255 -18.65 19.55 -3.92
N GLN A 256 -17.94 20.49 -4.53
CA GLN A 256 -17.79 20.57 -5.99
C GLN A 256 -17.06 19.35 -6.56
N GLN A 257 -15.99 18.91 -5.91
CA GLN A 257 -15.22 17.74 -6.34
C GLN A 257 -16.07 16.47 -6.27
N PHE A 258 -16.80 16.25 -5.19
CA PHE A 258 -17.68 15.09 -5.04
C PHE A 258 -18.87 15.12 -6.03
N ALA A 259 -19.39 16.28 -6.36
CA ALA A 259 -20.44 16.42 -7.38
C ALA A 259 -19.97 16.05 -8.80
N GLN A 260 -18.67 16.20 -9.08
CA GLN A 260 -18.06 15.89 -10.37
C GLN A 260 -17.51 14.47 -10.47
N LEU A 261 -17.41 13.74 -9.34
CA LEU A 261 -16.93 12.37 -9.32
C LEU A 261 -17.86 11.46 -10.12
N LYS A 262 -17.30 10.76 -11.12
CA LYS A 262 -18.03 9.70 -11.82
C LYS A 262 -18.36 8.58 -10.84
N PRO A 263 -19.49 7.87 -11.00
CA PRO A 263 -19.82 6.69 -10.20
C PRO A 263 -18.68 5.69 -10.29
N PHE A 264 -17.80 5.49 -9.40
CA PHE A 264 -16.62 4.59 -9.32
C PHE A 264 -15.32 5.27 -8.95
N SER A 265 -15.28 6.60 -8.81
CA SER A 265 -14.02 7.22 -8.41
C SER A 265 -13.69 6.90 -6.96
N PHE A 266 -14.70 6.94 -6.06
CA PHE A 266 -14.55 6.53 -4.66
C PHE A 266 -15.89 5.98 -4.15
N PRO A 267 -15.95 4.71 -3.75
CA PRO A 267 -17.16 4.14 -3.18
C PRO A 267 -17.51 4.84 -1.86
N LYS A 268 -18.82 4.89 -1.54
CA LYS A 268 -19.31 5.55 -0.31
C LYS A 268 -18.81 4.88 0.96
N ASP A 269 -18.44 3.61 0.87
CA ASP A 269 -17.80 2.80 1.90
C ASP A 269 -16.28 3.04 2.02
N PHE A 270 -15.73 3.99 1.25
CA PHE A 270 -14.37 4.47 1.39
C PHE A 270 -14.33 5.92 1.90
N LEU A 271 -15.03 6.82 1.20
CA LEU A 271 -14.98 8.26 1.48
C LEU A 271 -16.29 8.92 1.05
N ARG A 272 -16.91 9.72 1.92
CA ARG A 272 -18.11 10.48 1.61
C ARG A 272 -18.16 11.84 2.30
N LEU A 273 -18.84 12.78 1.69
CA LEU A 273 -19.23 14.03 2.37
C LEU A 273 -20.17 13.73 3.52
N MET A 274 -20.03 14.48 4.61
CA MET A 274 -20.85 14.38 5.80
C MET A 274 -21.15 15.78 6.34
N SER A 275 -22.39 16.06 6.69
CA SER A 275 -22.77 17.32 7.34
C SER A 275 -22.28 17.35 8.80
N ALA A 276 -22.32 18.51 9.43
CA ALA A 276 -21.98 18.64 10.85
C ALA A 276 -22.96 17.87 11.74
N GLU A 277 -24.24 17.85 11.39
CA GLU A 277 -25.30 17.14 12.12
C GLU A 277 -25.15 15.61 12.00
N GLU A 278 -24.84 15.11 10.80
CA GLU A 278 -24.57 13.70 10.61
C GLU A 278 -23.29 13.27 11.37
N ALA A 279 -22.26 14.12 11.35
CA ALA A 279 -21.01 13.85 12.06
C ALA A 279 -21.23 13.77 13.57
N GLU A 280 -22.05 14.67 14.16
CA GLU A 280 -22.37 14.66 15.58
C GLU A 280 -22.87 13.29 16.05
N SER A 281 -23.72 12.65 15.26
CA SER A 281 -24.25 11.31 15.58
C SER A 281 -23.17 10.23 15.62
N LYS A 282 -22.13 10.39 14.81
CA LYS A 282 -21.03 9.44 14.69
C LYS A 282 -19.93 9.66 15.72
N ILE A 283 -19.52 10.91 15.90
CA ILE A 283 -18.37 11.25 16.74
C ILE A 283 -18.74 11.76 18.13
N GLY A 284 -20.05 11.92 18.45
CA GLY A 284 -20.54 12.35 19.75
C GLY A 284 -20.40 13.85 20.04
N LEU A 285 -19.70 14.59 19.21
CA LEU A 285 -19.49 16.04 19.32
C LEU A 285 -19.94 16.73 18.02
N LYS A 286 -20.60 17.90 18.16
CA LYS A 286 -20.99 18.69 16.99
C LYS A 286 -19.80 19.43 16.41
N PRO A 287 -19.29 19.07 15.22
CA PRO A 287 -18.21 19.81 14.59
C PRO A 287 -18.70 21.17 14.09
N ARG A 288 -17.77 22.10 13.98
CA ARG A 288 -18.09 23.46 13.50
C ARG A 288 -18.53 23.50 12.05
N LEU A 289 -18.02 22.61 11.21
CA LEU A 289 -18.27 22.56 9.77
C LEU A 289 -18.51 21.10 9.34
N GLY A 290 -19.15 20.95 8.20
CA GLY A 290 -19.16 19.68 7.47
C GLY A 290 -17.77 19.23 7.06
N GLY A 291 -17.66 18.01 6.60
CA GLY A 291 -16.37 17.43 6.27
C GLY A 291 -16.46 16.14 5.47
N LEU A 292 -15.44 15.32 5.60
CA LEU A 292 -15.33 14.01 4.99
C LEU A 292 -15.39 12.92 6.05
N TRP A 293 -16.15 11.89 5.78
CA TRP A 293 -16.14 10.65 6.54
C TRP A 293 -15.32 9.61 5.80
N HIS A 294 -14.28 9.13 6.46
CA HIS A 294 -13.39 8.06 5.99
C HIS A 294 -13.84 6.74 6.59
N GLU A 295 -14.53 5.92 5.82
CA GLU A 295 -14.90 4.57 6.24
C GLU A 295 -13.66 3.68 6.31
N GLY A 296 -13.55 2.86 7.34
CA GLY A 296 -12.37 1.99 7.52
C GLY A 296 -11.06 2.70 7.87
N ALA A 297 -11.08 4.02 8.06
CA ALA A 297 -10.04 4.78 8.74
C ALA A 297 -10.26 4.73 10.26
N GLY A 298 -9.32 5.25 11.05
CA GLY A 298 -9.47 5.25 12.51
C GLY A 298 -8.17 5.56 13.25
N ILE A 299 -7.92 4.82 14.32
CA ILE A 299 -6.75 4.99 15.17
C ILE A 299 -6.00 3.67 15.37
N VAL A 300 -4.71 3.78 15.61
CA VAL A 300 -3.83 2.65 15.89
C VAL A 300 -2.91 2.95 17.08
N ALA A 301 -2.67 1.94 17.91
CA ALA A 301 -1.68 1.99 18.99
C ALA A 301 -0.27 1.87 18.39
N VAL A 302 0.31 2.98 17.95
CA VAL A 302 1.49 3.04 17.06
C VAL A 302 2.70 2.33 17.65
N ALA A 303 3.07 2.68 18.89
CA ALA A 303 4.25 2.11 19.53
C ALA A 303 4.11 0.60 19.76
N GLU A 304 2.94 0.16 20.18
CA GLU A 304 2.66 -1.26 20.44
C GLU A 304 2.65 -2.06 19.13
N TRP A 305 2.06 -1.51 18.09
CA TRP A 305 2.07 -2.12 16.78
C TRP A 305 3.48 -2.28 16.19
N VAL A 306 4.33 -1.26 16.32
CA VAL A 306 5.74 -1.36 15.91
C VAL A 306 6.45 -2.49 16.67
N ARG A 307 6.25 -2.59 17.97
CA ARG A 307 6.85 -3.67 18.79
C ARG A 307 6.32 -5.04 18.41
N ALA A 308 5.00 -5.16 18.20
CA ALA A 308 4.38 -6.41 17.73
C ALA A 308 4.97 -6.86 16.37
N ARG A 309 5.15 -5.94 15.42
CA ARG A 309 5.82 -6.21 14.15
C ARG A 309 7.26 -6.69 14.32
N LEU A 310 8.06 -5.99 15.14
CA LEU A 310 9.43 -6.38 15.39
C LEU A 310 9.51 -7.78 16.00
N ASN A 311 8.67 -8.10 16.95
CA ASN A 311 8.60 -9.43 17.57
C ASN A 311 8.20 -10.49 16.52
N ARG A 312 7.19 -10.21 15.70
CA ARG A 312 6.74 -11.14 14.63
C ARG A 312 7.79 -11.37 13.56
N SER A 313 8.63 -10.38 13.28
CA SER A 313 9.68 -10.50 12.25
C SER A 313 10.73 -11.56 12.58
N GLY A 314 10.92 -11.89 13.84
CA GLY A 314 12.04 -12.76 14.29
C GLY A 314 13.41 -12.16 14.01
N ALA A 315 13.50 -10.86 13.71
CA ALA A 315 14.75 -10.17 13.45
C ALA A 315 15.63 -10.09 14.71
N SER A 316 16.93 -10.11 14.54
CA SER A 316 17.87 -9.74 15.61
C SER A 316 17.75 -8.24 15.86
N LEU A 317 17.53 -7.84 17.13
CA LEU A 317 17.32 -6.45 17.52
C LEU A 317 18.51 -5.93 18.32
N LEU A 318 19.11 -4.84 17.85
CA LEU A 318 20.24 -4.18 18.49
C LEU A 318 19.87 -2.74 18.82
N PHE A 319 19.45 -2.51 20.06
CA PHE A 319 19.06 -1.21 20.61
C PHE A 319 20.24 -0.47 21.26
N ASN A 320 20.05 0.79 21.64
CA ASN A 320 21.08 1.67 22.19
C ASN A 320 22.34 1.76 21.31
N THR A 321 22.16 1.57 20.01
CA THR A 321 23.27 1.47 19.07
C THR A 321 23.07 2.43 17.91
N ARG A 322 23.89 3.48 17.87
CA ARG A 322 23.83 4.50 16.82
C ARG A 322 24.78 4.10 15.68
N VAL A 323 24.21 4.00 14.48
CA VAL A 323 25.00 3.88 13.26
C VAL A 323 25.53 5.26 12.88
N GLY A 324 26.84 5.39 12.73
CA GLY A 324 27.52 6.63 12.34
C GLY A 324 27.83 6.69 10.84
N SER A 325 28.09 5.56 10.19
CA SER A 325 28.40 5.53 8.77
C SER A 325 28.10 4.17 8.13
N LEU A 326 27.99 4.20 6.81
CA LEU A 326 27.79 3.01 5.98
C LEU A 326 28.97 2.86 5.01
N SER A 327 29.38 1.64 4.77
CA SER A 327 30.36 1.32 3.75
C SER A 327 29.99 0.05 3.01
N LYS A 328 30.54 -0.11 1.80
CA LYS A 328 30.35 -1.31 0.99
C LYS A 328 31.71 -1.94 0.73
N GLN A 329 31.84 -3.22 1.01
CA GLN A 329 33.07 -3.98 0.77
C GLN A 329 32.73 -5.22 -0.07
N GLY A 330 33.05 -5.17 -1.36
CA GLY A 330 32.63 -6.19 -2.31
C GLY A 330 31.11 -6.25 -2.44
N LYS A 331 30.49 -7.38 -2.11
CA LYS A 331 29.04 -7.58 -2.08
C LYS A 331 28.44 -7.16 -0.74
N ASN A 332 29.22 -7.06 0.33
CA ASN A 332 28.72 -6.83 1.69
C ASN A 332 28.60 -5.34 2.01
N CYS A 333 27.55 -5.01 2.70
CA CYS A 333 27.30 -3.70 3.29
C CYS A 333 27.61 -3.74 4.78
N GLN A 334 28.29 -2.72 5.29
CA GLN A 334 28.68 -2.61 6.69
C GLN A 334 28.05 -1.36 7.32
N ALA A 335 27.43 -1.54 8.48
CA ALA A 335 27.05 -0.45 9.37
C ALA A 335 28.13 -0.29 10.44
N LYS A 336 28.59 0.95 10.65
CA LYS A 336 29.68 1.28 11.59
C LYS A 336 29.21 2.31 12.60
N ASP A 337 29.78 2.27 13.79
CA ASP A 337 29.57 3.30 14.82
C ASP A 337 30.33 4.61 14.50
N ALA A 338 30.28 5.56 15.42
CA ALA A 338 30.97 6.84 15.30
C ALA A 338 32.53 6.71 15.31
N PHE A 339 33.04 5.59 15.79
CA PHE A 339 34.49 5.29 15.88
C PHE A 339 34.96 4.44 14.70
N GLY A 340 34.07 4.08 13.76
CA GLY A 340 34.37 3.27 12.61
C GLY A 340 34.39 1.76 12.88
N GLN A 341 33.99 1.31 14.06
CA GLN A 341 33.84 -0.11 14.38
C GLN A 341 32.60 -0.69 13.69
N ILE A 342 32.74 -1.88 13.17
CA ILE A 342 31.65 -2.59 12.49
C ILE A 342 30.62 -3.05 13.55
N ILE A 343 29.40 -2.57 13.45
CA ILE A 343 28.23 -2.96 14.25
C ILE A 343 27.56 -4.20 13.64
N ALA A 344 27.39 -4.17 12.32
CA ALA A 344 26.68 -5.20 11.57
C ALA A 344 27.18 -5.27 10.13
N GLU A 345 27.06 -6.46 9.53
CA GLU A 345 27.40 -6.72 8.13
C GLU A 345 26.34 -7.60 7.48
N ALA A 346 25.92 -7.25 6.26
CA ALA A 346 24.92 -8.00 5.50
C ALA A 346 25.02 -7.72 3.99
N ASP A 347 24.27 -8.50 3.18
CA ASP A 347 24.20 -8.29 1.72
C ASP A 347 23.51 -6.97 1.34
N ALA A 348 22.60 -6.49 2.19
CA ALA A 348 21.84 -5.27 1.94
C ALA A 348 21.68 -4.42 3.20
N VAL A 349 21.51 -3.12 3.02
CA VAL A 349 21.13 -2.17 4.09
C VAL A 349 19.90 -1.41 3.66
N VAL A 350 18.92 -1.28 4.58
CA VAL A 350 17.74 -0.44 4.41
C VAL A 350 17.77 0.65 5.48
N VAL A 351 17.81 1.91 5.06
CA VAL A 351 17.87 3.06 5.95
C VAL A 351 16.46 3.55 6.24
N CYS A 352 16.02 3.43 7.49
CA CYS A 352 14.67 3.74 7.97
C CYS A 352 14.69 4.73 9.16
N CYS A 353 15.72 5.58 9.26
CA CYS A 353 15.95 6.46 10.39
C CYS A 353 15.38 7.87 10.22
N ALA A 354 14.33 8.03 9.41
CA ALA A 354 13.58 9.27 9.21
C ALA A 354 14.51 10.48 8.92
N ALA A 355 14.43 11.53 9.72
CA ALA A 355 15.22 12.75 9.51
C ALA A 355 16.75 12.51 9.58
N GLU A 356 17.21 11.48 10.28
CA GLU A 356 18.63 11.14 10.39
C GLU A 356 19.19 10.45 9.13
N THR A 357 18.32 10.10 8.17
CA THR A 357 18.74 9.44 6.91
C THR A 357 19.79 10.25 6.15
N ALA A 358 19.66 11.58 6.12
CA ALA A 358 20.61 12.46 5.43
C ALA A 358 22.04 12.35 6.01
N ASN A 359 22.15 12.10 7.30
CA ASN A 359 23.47 11.98 7.96
C ASN A 359 24.21 10.68 7.55
N LEU A 360 23.44 9.62 7.22
CA LEU A 360 24.01 8.34 6.80
C LEU A 360 24.30 8.28 5.30
N LEU A 361 23.75 9.22 4.51
CA LEU A 361 23.88 9.28 3.05
C LEU A 361 24.45 10.63 2.58
N PRO A 362 25.65 11.02 3.01
CA PRO A 362 26.19 12.37 2.80
C PRO A 362 26.42 12.73 1.32
N GLY A 363 26.39 11.77 0.42
CA GLY A 363 26.53 12.00 -1.04
C GLY A 363 25.21 12.15 -1.78
N ILE A 364 24.08 12.09 -1.07
CA ILE A 364 22.73 12.15 -1.67
C ILE A 364 21.98 13.35 -1.09
N GLU A 365 21.63 14.30 -1.94
CA GLU A 365 20.75 15.41 -1.55
C GLU A 365 19.31 14.87 -1.45
N LEU A 366 18.80 14.80 -0.22
CA LEU A 366 17.43 14.37 0.07
C LEU A 366 16.57 15.60 0.36
N PRO A 367 15.41 15.79 -0.30
CA PRO A 367 14.51 16.92 -0.06
C PRO A 367 13.72 16.71 1.24
N LEU A 368 14.43 16.64 2.37
CA LEU A 368 13.84 16.39 3.69
C LEU A 368 13.71 17.71 4.46
N THR A 369 12.55 17.90 5.08
CA THR A 369 12.29 18.97 6.05
C THR A 369 12.05 18.36 7.42
N ARG A 370 12.68 18.89 8.45
CA ARG A 370 12.50 18.42 9.82
C ARG A 370 11.38 19.18 10.50
N TRP A 371 10.43 18.46 11.05
CA TRP A 371 9.33 19.02 11.82
C TRP A 371 9.28 18.39 13.21
N LYS A 372 9.07 19.22 14.22
CA LYS A 372 8.78 18.80 15.59
C LYS A 372 7.28 18.90 15.81
N GLY A 373 6.63 17.80 16.10
CA GLY A 373 5.22 17.76 16.50
C GLY A 373 5.09 17.61 18.00
N ARG A 374 4.08 18.26 18.59
CA ARG A 374 3.69 18.07 20.00
C ARG A 374 2.25 17.59 20.06
N LEU A 375 2.03 16.61 20.91
CA LEU A 375 0.71 16.10 21.27
C LEU A 375 0.46 16.47 22.74
N SER A 376 -0.70 17.03 23.00
CA SER A 376 -1.16 17.34 24.36
C SER A 376 -2.13 16.27 24.83
N LEU A 377 -1.96 15.85 26.07
CA LEU A 377 -2.95 15.04 26.77
C LEU A 377 -3.94 15.97 27.42
N LEU A 378 -5.22 15.70 27.27
CA LEU A 378 -6.27 16.44 27.97
C LEU A 378 -6.50 15.85 29.35
N CYS A 379 -6.93 16.72 30.27
CA CYS A 379 -7.36 16.32 31.60
C CYS A 379 -8.58 15.41 31.53
N GLU A 380 -8.73 14.58 32.52
CA GLU A 380 -9.90 13.74 32.74
C GLU A 380 -11.20 14.61 32.70
N GLY A 381 -12.22 14.12 31.99
CA GLY A 381 -13.48 14.85 31.79
C GLY A 381 -13.53 15.79 30.58
N ALA A 382 -12.43 16.04 29.87
CA ALA A 382 -12.44 16.80 28.64
C ALA A 382 -12.76 15.90 27.44
N LEU A 383 -13.62 16.36 26.55
CA LEU A 383 -14.01 15.64 25.31
C LEU A 383 -14.50 14.19 25.54
N THR A 384 -15.12 13.91 26.68
CA THR A 384 -15.63 12.57 27.04
C THR A 384 -16.68 12.04 26.07
N ASP A 385 -17.42 12.93 25.39
CA ASP A 385 -18.42 12.57 24.40
C ASP A 385 -17.80 12.23 23.03
N LEU A 386 -16.50 12.52 22.83
CA LEU A 386 -15.82 12.20 21.58
C LEU A 386 -15.70 10.68 21.42
N LYS A 387 -16.21 10.17 20.32
CA LYS A 387 -16.09 8.76 19.90
C LYS A 387 -15.03 8.66 18.80
N GLY A 388 -13.95 7.91 19.06
CA GLY A 388 -12.91 7.67 18.07
C GLY A 388 -12.01 8.87 17.79
N ALA A 389 -11.94 9.31 16.53
CA ALA A 389 -11.02 10.35 16.13
C ALA A 389 -11.62 11.36 15.16
N VAL A 390 -11.19 12.60 15.31
CA VAL A 390 -11.48 13.73 14.42
C VAL A 390 -10.18 14.35 13.95
N THR A 391 -10.07 14.70 12.67
CA THR A 391 -8.96 15.45 12.10
C THR A 391 -9.43 16.70 11.36
N GLY A 392 -8.53 17.61 11.08
CA GLY A 392 -8.80 18.89 10.42
C GLY A 392 -7.56 19.77 10.49
N PRO A 393 -7.63 21.01 11.03
CA PRO A 393 -6.46 21.83 11.33
C PRO A 393 -5.50 21.19 12.35
N GLY A 394 -6.01 20.29 13.16
CA GLY A 394 -5.32 19.39 14.06
C GLY A 394 -6.05 18.06 14.11
N TYR A 395 -5.87 17.30 15.18
CA TYR A 395 -6.66 16.09 15.44
C TYR A 395 -6.96 15.94 16.93
N ALA A 396 -8.04 15.22 17.20
CA ALA A 396 -8.40 14.77 18.53
C ALA A 396 -8.68 13.27 18.49
N ILE A 397 -8.17 12.54 19.48
CA ILE A 397 -8.35 11.10 19.64
C ILE A 397 -8.92 10.84 21.03
N HIS A 398 -9.98 10.05 21.09
CA HIS A 398 -10.39 9.37 22.30
C HIS A 398 -10.18 7.87 22.07
N SER A 399 -9.22 7.32 22.77
CA SER A 399 -8.79 5.93 22.60
C SER A 399 -9.59 4.98 23.50
N PRO A 400 -9.56 3.67 23.22
CA PRO A 400 -10.29 2.66 24.01
C PRO A 400 -9.83 2.55 25.47
N ASP A 401 -8.65 3.04 25.78
CA ASP A 401 -8.07 3.06 27.13
C ASP A 401 -8.22 4.44 27.81
N ASP A 402 -9.26 5.19 27.41
CA ASP A 402 -9.63 6.53 27.93
C ASP A 402 -8.51 7.58 27.82
N TRP A 403 -7.55 7.36 26.92
CA TRP A 403 -6.53 8.34 26.62
C TRP A 403 -7.08 9.37 25.63
N ILE A 404 -7.06 10.63 26.01
CA ILE A 404 -7.51 11.72 25.16
C ILE A 404 -6.31 12.56 24.74
N GLY A 405 -6.03 12.56 23.46
CA GLY A 405 -4.94 13.31 22.87
C GLY A 405 -5.42 14.32 21.85
N VAL A 406 -4.86 15.53 21.90
CA VAL A 406 -5.09 16.56 20.89
C VAL A 406 -3.77 17.06 20.32
N GLY A 407 -3.74 17.35 19.04
CA GLY A 407 -2.54 17.83 18.35
C GLY A 407 -2.75 17.88 16.83
N ALA A 408 -1.66 17.93 16.07
CA ALA A 408 -0.34 18.23 16.54
C ALA A 408 0.00 19.68 16.22
N THR A 409 0.76 20.33 17.10
CA THR A 409 1.44 21.55 16.70
C THR A 409 2.69 21.16 15.92
N TYR A 410 2.96 21.84 14.81
CA TYR A 410 4.15 21.59 14.00
C TYR A 410 5.05 22.81 14.02
N GLU A 411 6.29 22.62 14.47
CA GLU A 411 7.33 23.62 14.47
C GLU A 411 8.47 23.15 13.54
N SER A 412 9.01 24.05 12.71
CA SER A 412 10.23 23.73 11.97
C SER A 412 11.36 23.51 12.95
N ALA A 413 12.02 22.37 12.88
CA ALA A 413 13.15 22.04 13.75
C ALA A 413 14.38 22.94 13.50
N ASP A 414 14.39 23.68 12.38
CA ASP A 414 15.46 24.62 11.99
C ASP A 414 15.27 26.02 12.62
N LYS A 415 14.14 26.31 13.23
CA LYS A 415 13.95 27.51 14.04
C LYS A 415 14.46 27.21 15.45
N GLN A 416 15.57 27.86 15.84
CA GLN A 416 15.99 27.91 17.24
C GLN A 416 14.80 28.29 18.12
N MET A 417 14.53 27.50 19.14
CA MET A 417 13.52 27.80 20.13
C MET A 417 13.83 29.19 20.73
N SER A 418 13.02 30.19 20.40
CA SER A 418 12.88 31.35 21.25
C SER A 418 12.27 30.81 22.55
N SER A 419 13.06 30.90 23.61
CA SER A 419 12.64 30.65 24.98
C SER A 419 11.49 31.58 25.34
N GLU A 420 10.29 31.06 25.45
CA GLU A 420 9.23 31.58 26.30
C GLU A 420 8.49 30.42 26.93
#